data_6431b4427f3380418530025cf2927952
#
_entry.id   6431b4427f3380418530025cf2927952
#
_cell.length_a   1.000
_cell.length_b   1.000
_cell.length_c   1.000
_cell.angle_alpha   90.00
_cell.angle_beta   90.00
_cell.angle_gamma   90.00
#
_symmetry.space_group_name_H-M   'P 1'
#
loop_
_entity.id
_entity.type
_entity.pdbx_description
1 polymer ?
#
loop_
_entity_poly.entity_id
_entity_poly.type
_entity_poly.pdbx_seq_one_letter_code
_entity_poly.pdbx_strand_id
1 'polypeptide(L)'
;MSKKLIARTAKLLTESKRGHRGKGVAITYEHIPHDLDERNHGSIYAVINISASSHEAEEITELILDAFHGEYYQDLTRDPLASFEAALAKVNEELGEATHQGNVSWLKNLNAVLAVLSDNTLHITKAGKTEAYLYRGEKSSHISEDLAGDTVNPLRTFINIASGDLVEGDKVAIVSPGVFFHLSKDELQNYVQEFQPRVAISHLADLLEGTSNEVNPNAVLILEAITPEVASNETIEEQPDEVWISEPNKPVQSAVDASAPFLKKVWLVLVASWLGLVALTQEQVIPFIKDIYGSLANLISG
;
A
#
# COMPACT_ATOMS: atom_id res chain seq x y z
N MET A 1 11.86 -3.21 -30.33
CA MET A 1 10.93 -3.48 -29.20
C MET A 1 11.57 -2.88 -27.97
N SER A 2 10.90 -1.98 -27.27
CA SER A 2 11.36 -1.51 -25.95
C SER A 2 11.40 -2.71 -25.01
N LYS A 3 12.48 -2.86 -24.23
CA LYS A 3 12.53 -3.90 -23.18
C LYS A 3 11.54 -3.51 -22.10
N LYS A 4 10.79 -4.48 -21.58
CA LYS A 4 9.88 -4.27 -20.44
C LYS A 4 10.73 -3.96 -19.20
N LEU A 5 10.40 -2.86 -18.53
CA LEU A 5 11.06 -2.45 -17.29
C LEU A 5 10.35 -3.07 -16.07
N ILE A 6 11.11 -3.27 -15.02
CA ILE A 6 10.63 -3.58 -13.69
C ILE A 6 11.17 -2.54 -12.72
N ALA A 7 10.54 -2.39 -11.57
CA ALA A 7 11.03 -1.49 -10.53
C ALA A 7 11.86 -2.25 -9.50
N ARG A 8 13.04 -1.72 -9.20
CA ARG A 8 13.79 -2.02 -7.98
C ARG A 8 13.38 -0.99 -6.93
N THR A 9 12.94 -1.43 -5.77
CA THR A 9 12.36 -0.57 -4.74
C THR A 9 13.18 -0.56 -3.47
N ALA A 10 13.06 0.54 -2.71
CA ALA A 10 13.47 0.61 -1.32
C ALA A 10 12.54 1.56 -0.55
N LYS A 11 12.32 1.26 0.73
CA LYS A 11 11.29 1.86 1.57
C LYS A 11 11.87 2.35 2.88
N LEU A 12 11.39 3.51 3.34
CA LEU A 12 11.69 4.06 4.66
C LEU A 12 10.38 4.38 5.36
N LEU A 13 10.25 3.91 6.59
CA LEU A 13 9.13 4.22 7.47
C LEU A 13 9.67 4.72 8.81
N THR A 14 9.09 5.79 9.32
CA THR A 14 9.37 6.27 10.67
C THR A 14 8.15 6.07 11.55
N GLU A 15 8.34 5.59 12.78
CA GLU A 15 7.28 5.45 13.76
C GLU A 15 7.09 6.73 14.57
N SER A 16 5.86 6.98 15.02
CA SER A 16 5.57 8.03 16.00
C SER A 16 6.10 7.64 17.38
N LYS A 17 6.71 8.58 18.12
CA LYS A 17 7.24 8.30 19.46
C LYS A 17 6.18 7.80 20.44
N ARG A 18 6.54 6.75 21.20
CA ARG A 18 5.78 6.23 22.34
C ARG A 18 5.59 7.31 23.40
N GLY A 19 4.32 7.54 23.78
CA GLY A 19 3.96 8.49 24.84
C GLY A 19 3.01 9.58 24.39
N HIS A 20 3.02 9.98 23.13
CA HIS A 20 1.90 10.67 22.51
C HIS A 20 1.08 9.59 21.80
N ARG A 21 -0.12 9.32 22.26
CA ARG A 21 -1.06 8.39 21.59
C ARG A 21 -1.00 8.70 20.11
N GLY A 22 -0.46 7.76 19.33
CA GLY A 22 -0.06 7.94 17.94
C GLY A 22 -1.14 8.65 17.14
N LYS A 23 -0.77 9.81 16.61
CA LYS A 23 -1.65 10.57 15.75
C LYS A 23 -1.24 10.32 14.32
N GLY A 24 -1.76 9.24 13.73
CA GLY A 24 -1.61 9.00 12.31
C GLY A 24 -0.91 7.69 11.95
N VAL A 25 -0.95 7.42 10.66
CA VAL A 25 -0.34 6.27 10.00
C VAL A 25 0.46 6.79 8.81
N ALA A 26 1.64 6.22 8.58
CA ALA A 26 2.36 6.34 7.33
C ALA A 26 2.72 4.94 6.85
N ILE A 27 2.48 4.66 5.59
CA ILE A 27 2.82 3.39 4.97
C ILE A 27 3.44 3.61 3.59
N THR A 28 4.22 2.63 3.20
CA THR A 28 4.56 2.33 1.81
C THR A 28 3.87 1.04 1.43
N TYR A 29 3.30 0.98 0.23
CA TYR A 29 2.68 -0.21 -0.30
C TYR A 29 3.29 -0.55 -1.66
N GLU A 30 3.51 -1.82 -1.87
CA GLU A 30 4.01 -2.37 -3.12
C GLU A 30 3.32 -3.71 -3.36
N HIS A 31 2.77 -3.87 -4.54
CA HIS A 31 2.28 -5.15 -5.02
C HIS A 31 2.89 -5.46 -6.38
N ILE A 32 3.77 -6.47 -6.40
CA ILE A 32 4.35 -7.04 -7.61
C ILE A 32 3.69 -8.39 -7.84
N PRO A 33 2.84 -8.54 -8.86
CA PRO A 33 2.10 -9.77 -9.09
C PRO A 33 3.02 -10.95 -9.39
N HIS A 34 2.62 -12.12 -8.89
CA HIS A 34 3.28 -13.39 -9.22
C HIS A 34 2.65 -14.04 -10.47
N ASP A 35 1.36 -13.85 -10.67
CA ASP A 35 0.65 -14.32 -11.86
C ASP A 35 1.08 -13.56 -13.11
N LEU A 36 1.15 -14.25 -14.25
CA LEU A 36 1.64 -13.65 -15.51
C LEU A 36 0.68 -12.62 -16.08
N ASP A 37 -0.62 -12.84 -15.98
CA ASP A 37 -1.62 -11.95 -16.55
C ASP A 37 -1.68 -10.64 -15.73
N GLU A 38 -1.70 -10.73 -14.41
CA GLU A 38 -1.60 -9.55 -13.54
C GLU A 38 -0.25 -8.84 -13.70
N ARG A 39 0.86 -9.59 -13.84
CA ARG A 39 2.19 -9.01 -14.09
C ARG A 39 2.25 -8.23 -15.40
N ASN A 40 1.53 -8.68 -16.41
CA ASN A 40 1.42 -7.94 -17.67
C ASN A 40 0.56 -6.69 -17.52
N HIS A 41 -0.39 -6.70 -16.59
CA HIS A 41 -1.23 -5.55 -16.29
C HIS A 41 -0.48 -4.46 -15.52
N GLY A 42 0.52 -4.83 -14.71
CA GLY A 42 1.43 -3.91 -14.02
C GLY A 42 1.57 -4.17 -12.53
N SER A 43 2.37 -3.34 -11.87
CA SER A 43 2.63 -3.38 -10.43
C SER A 43 2.12 -2.10 -9.77
N ILE A 44 1.59 -2.23 -8.55
CA ILE A 44 1.02 -1.12 -7.77
C ILE A 44 2.04 -0.64 -6.75
N TYR A 45 2.10 0.68 -6.56
CA TYR A 45 2.92 1.35 -5.56
C TYR A 45 2.10 2.45 -4.88
N ALA A 46 2.28 2.63 -3.57
CA ALA A 46 1.66 3.74 -2.86
C ALA A 46 2.51 4.23 -1.69
N VAL A 47 2.36 5.51 -1.39
CA VAL A 47 2.74 6.13 -0.12
C VAL A 47 1.51 6.82 0.41
N ILE A 48 1.08 6.42 1.61
CA ILE A 48 -0.10 6.99 2.27
C ILE A 48 0.33 7.48 3.66
N ASN A 49 -0.02 8.72 3.98
CA ASN A 49 0.17 9.32 5.28
C ASN A 49 -1.12 10.00 5.73
N ILE A 50 -1.66 9.60 6.87
CA ILE A 50 -2.91 10.13 7.43
C ILE A 50 -2.64 10.59 8.86
N SER A 51 -2.81 11.88 9.12
CA SER A 51 -2.67 12.48 10.46
C SER A 51 -4.03 12.52 11.17
N ALA A 52 -4.53 11.38 11.62
CA ALA A 52 -5.80 11.21 12.34
C ALA A 52 -5.60 10.31 13.57
N SER A 53 -6.68 9.85 14.22
CA SER A 53 -6.54 8.78 15.22
C SER A 53 -5.98 7.52 14.54
N SER A 54 -5.13 6.75 15.22
CA SER A 54 -4.48 5.59 14.60
C SER A 54 -5.49 4.61 14.03
N HIS A 55 -6.60 4.35 14.73
CA HIS A 55 -7.65 3.44 14.27
C HIS A 55 -8.32 3.92 12.97
N GLU A 56 -8.79 5.18 12.94
CA GLU A 56 -9.43 5.73 11.73
C GLU A 56 -8.43 5.85 10.57
N ALA A 57 -7.17 6.19 10.86
CA ALA A 57 -6.13 6.26 9.86
C ALA A 57 -5.82 4.88 9.25
N GLU A 58 -5.77 3.82 10.07
CA GLU A 58 -5.60 2.44 9.63
C GLU A 58 -6.77 1.99 8.77
N GLU A 59 -8.02 2.20 9.23
CA GLU A 59 -9.24 1.84 8.48
C GLU A 59 -9.28 2.50 7.10
N ILE A 60 -9.00 3.81 7.01
CA ILE A 60 -9.00 4.52 5.73
C ILE A 60 -7.84 4.08 4.82
N THR A 61 -6.69 3.76 5.41
CA THR A 61 -5.55 3.24 4.66
C THR A 61 -5.86 1.88 4.04
N GLU A 62 -6.41 0.96 4.83
CA GLU A 62 -6.86 -0.36 4.36
C GLU A 62 -7.94 -0.23 3.30
N LEU A 63 -8.96 0.61 3.51
CA LEU A 63 -10.02 0.87 2.55
C LEU A 63 -9.47 1.36 1.19
N ILE A 64 -8.52 2.31 1.20
CA ILE A 64 -7.91 2.83 -0.03
C ILE A 64 -7.17 1.71 -0.76
N LEU A 65 -6.35 0.93 -0.05
CA LEU A 65 -5.55 -0.11 -0.67
C LEU A 65 -6.39 -1.26 -1.19
N ASP A 66 -7.37 -1.73 -0.42
CA ASP A 66 -8.22 -2.85 -0.79
C ASP A 66 -9.10 -2.48 -1.99
N ALA A 67 -9.72 -1.30 -1.98
CA ALA A 67 -10.54 -0.83 -3.09
C ALA A 67 -9.70 -0.63 -4.36
N PHE A 68 -8.51 -0.01 -4.22
CA PHE A 68 -7.62 0.24 -5.35
C PHE A 68 -7.10 -1.05 -5.96
N HIS A 69 -6.54 -1.93 -5.13
CA HIS A 69 -5.98 -3.21 -5.58
C HIS A 69 -7.06 -4.11 -6.18
N GLY A 70 -8.21 -4.26 -5.50
CA GLY A 70 -9.30 -5.12 -5.94
C GLY A 70 -9.85 -4.71 -7.30
N GLU A 71 -10.13 -3.41 -7.52
CA GLU A 71 -10.69 -2.92 -8.77
C GLU A 71 -9.63 -2.89 -9.90
N TYR A 72 -8.36 -2.58 -9.58
CA TYR A 72 -7.30 -2.51 -10.58
C TYR A 72 -7.10 -3.85 -11.32
N TYR A 73 -7.11 -4.96 -10.58
CA TYR A 73 -6.94 -6.30 -11.15
C TYR A 73 -8.25 -7.04 -11.43
N GLN A 74 -9.40 -6.39 -11.23
CA GLN A 74 -10.70 -7.05 -11.43
C GLN A 74 -10.92 -7.52 -12.87
N ASP A 75 -10.47 -6.75 -13.85
CA ASP A 75 -10.63 -7.04 -15.27
C ASP A 75 -9.29 -6.78 -16.01
N LEU A 76 -8.50 -7.83 -16.17
CA LEU A 76 -7.19 -7.78 -16.83
C LEU A 76 -7.27 -7.59 -18.35
N THR A 77 -8.48 -7.56 -18.93
CA THR A 77 -8.69 -7.25 -20.35
C THR A 77 -8.79 -5.76 -20.63
N ARG A 78 -8.99 -4.93 -19.58
CA ARG A 78 -8.95 -3.47 -19.71
C ARG A 78 -7.53 -3.00 -20.02
N ASP A 79 -7.45 -1.84 -20.64
CA ASP A 79 -6.19 -1.09 -20.70
C ASP A 79 -5.74 -0.69 -19.28
N PRO A 80 -4.45 -0.75 -18.94
CA PRO A 80 -3.95 -0.42 -17.60
C PRO A 80 -4.34 0.97 -17.10
N LEU A 81 -4.37 1.98 -17.98
CA LEU A 81 -4.85 3.31 -17.60
C LEU A 81 -6.34 3.30 -17.26
N ALA A 82 -7.16 2.58 -18.05
CA ALA A 82 -8.59 2.45 -17.78
C ALA A 82 -8.86 1.69 -16.46
N SER A 83 -8.04 0.68 -16.15
CA SER A 83 -8.10 0.00 -14.84
C SER A 83 -7.69 0.92 -13.69
N PHE A 84 -6.67 1.77 -13.90
CA PHE A 84 -6.25 2.76 -12.92
C PHE A 84 -7.37 3.79 -12.65
N GLU A 85 -8.01 4.31 -13.70
CA GLU A 85 -9.16 5.22 -13.59
C GLU A 85 -10.33 4.57 -12.84
N ALA A 86 -10.67 3.32 -13.17
CA ALA A 86 -11.73 2.57 -12.49
C ALA A 86 -11.40 2.35 -10.99
N ALA A 87 -10.15 1.99 -10.68
CA ALA A 87 -9.69 1.82 -9.31
C ALA A 87 -9.79 3.12 -8.51
N LEU A 88 -9.43 4.27 -9.10
CA LEU A 88 -9.58 5.57 -8.44
C LEU A 88 -11.05 5.94 -8.22
N ALA A 89 -11.91 5.64 -9.18
CA ALA A 89 -13.35 5.85 -9.02
C ALA A 89 -13.91 5.02 -7.87
N LYS A 90 -13.48 3.75 -7.75
CA LYS A 90 -13.87 2.87 -6.66
C LYS A 90 -13.36 3.37 -5.30
N VAL A 91 -12.09 3.79 -5.20
CA VAL A 91 -11.55 4.40 -3.97
C VAL A 91 -12.36 5.64 -3.56
N ASN A 92 -12.67 6.53 -4.51
CA ASN A 92 -13.48 7.73 -4.23
C ASN A 92 -14.90 7.38 -3.75
N GLU A 93 -15.54 6.34 -4.31
CA GLU A 93 -16.83 5.84 -3.85
C GLU A 93 -16.76 5.36 -2.39
N GLU A 94 -15.80 4.50 -2.07
CA GLU A 94 -15.61 3.95 -0.72
C GLU A 94 -15.28 5.04 0.32
N LEU A 95 -14.45 6.01 -0.03
CA LEU A 95 -14.16 7.17 0.81
C LEU A 95 -15.42 8.03 1.05
N GLY A 96 -16.26 8.16 0.03
CA GLY A 96 -17.57 8.80 0.16
C GLY A 96 -18.46 8.08 1.15
N GLU A 97 -18.55 6.76 1.07
CA GLU A 97 -19.35 5.93 1.96
C GLU A 97 -18.82 6.01 3.41
N ALA A 98 -17.50 5.89 3.61
CA ALA A 98 -16.87 6.06 4.93
C ALA A 98 -17.21 7.41 5.56
N THR A 99 -17.27 8.46 4.75
CA THR A 99 -17.66 9.80 5.21
C THR A 99 -19.15 9.85 5.62
N HIS A 100 -20.04 9.21 4.86
CA HIS A 100 -21.47 9.10 5.21
C HIS A 100 -21.68 8.33 6.52
N GLN A 101 -20.83 7.36 6.82
CA GLN A 101 -20.86 6.61 8.08
C GLN A 101 -20.25 7.38 9.26
N GLY A 102 -19.75 8.59 9.03
CA GLY A 102 -19.22 9.49 10.05
C GLY A 102 -17.71 9.45 10.24
N ASN A 103 -16.97 8.68 9.45
CA ASN A 103 -15.51 8.68 9.45
C ASN A 103 -15.01 9.86 8.61
N VAL A 104 -14.73 10.99 9.26
CA VAL A 104 -14.43 12.28 8.62
C VAL A 104 -13.08 12.89 9.02
N SER A 105 -12.38 12.31 9.99
CA SER A 105 -11.14 12.88 10.52
C SER A 105 -9.99 12.91 9.51
N TRP A 106 -10.04 12.03 8.52
CA TRP A 106 -9.07 11.92 7.44
C TRP A 106 -9.17 13.02 6.37
N LEU A 107 -10.35 13.66 6.22
CA LEU A 107 -10.69 14.54 5.09
C LEU A 107 -9.67 15.63 4.78
N LYS A 108 -9.01 16.21 5.79
CA LYS A 108 -7.97 17.24 5.60
C LYS A 108 -6.56 16.74 5.93
N ASN A 109 -6.46 15.49 6.29
CA ASN A 109 -5.27 14.89 6.88
C ASN A 109 -4.70 13.76 6.02
N LEU A 110 -5.39 13.39 4.94
CA LEU A 110 -4.91 12.39 3.97
C LEU A 110 -3.89 13.04 3.02
N ASN A 111 -2.74 12.42 2.97
CA ASN A 111 -1.67 12.72 2.03
C ASN A 111 -1.26 11.41 1.38
N ALA A 112 -1.52 11.24 0.09
CA ALA A 112 -1.28 9.99 -0.59
C ALA A 112 -0.83 10.19 -2.03
N VAL A 113 0.00 9.29 -2.50
CA VAL A 113 0.28 9.06 -3.91
C VAL A 113 0.02 7.59 -4.19
N LEU A 114 -0.79 7.31 -5.21
CA LEU A 114 -1.02 5.98 -5.75
C LEU A 114 -0.41 5.95 -7.15
N ALA A 115 0.28 4.87 -7.46
CA ALA A 115 0.97 4.73 -8.74
C ALA A 115 0.88 3.29 -9.26
N VAL A 116 0.92 3.16 -10.58
CA VAL A 116 1.01 1.88 -11.29
C VAL A 116 2.09 1.99 -12.35
N LEU A 117 2.97 1.01 -12.38
CA LEU A 117 3.93 0.81 -13.47
C LEU A 117 3.45 -0.35 -14.33
N SER A 118 2.97 -0.05 -15.54
CA SER A 118 2.59 -1.04 -16.54
C SER A 118 3.46 -0.88 -17.78
N ASP A 119 4.04 -1.97 -18.22
CA ASP A 119 5.10 -1.99 -19.23
C ASP A 119 6.23 -1.01 -18.86
N ASN A 120 6.28 0.14 -19.51
CA ASN A 120 7.25 1.18 -19.21
C ASN A 120 6.58 2.49 -18.82
N THR A 121 5.26 2.50 -18.72
CA THR A 121 4.48 3.70 -18.40
C THR A 121 4.12 3.72 -16.92
N LEU A 122 4.48 4.80 -16.24
CA LEU A 122 4.06 5.10 -14.89
C LEU A 122 2.81 5.96 -14.94
N HIS A 123 1.73 5.46 -14.34
CA HIS A 123 0.51 6.22 -14.05
C HIS A 123 0.53 6.62 -12.58
N ILE A 124 0.21 7.88 -12.28
CA ILE A 124 0.29 8.41 -10.91
C ILE A 124 -0.86 9.37 -10.64
N THR A 125 -1.37 9.31 -9.42
CA THR A 125 -2.36 10.25 -8.87
C THR A 125 -1.95 10.71 -7.47
N LYS A 126 -2.59 11.76 -6.96
CA LYS A 126 -2.24 12.36 -5.67
C LYS A 126 -3.46 12.88 -4.94
N ALA A 127 -3.44 12.73 -3.63
CA ALA A 127 -4.29 13.45 -2.67
C ALA A 127 -3.41 14.13 -1.62
N GLY A 128 -3.74 15.36 -1.26
CA GLY A 128 -3.00 16.12 -0.25
C GLY A 128 -1.59 16.51 -0.66
N LYS A 129 -0.61 16.39 0.26
CA LYS A 129 0.73 16.99 0.16
C LYS A 129 1.87 15.98 -0.06
N THR A 130 1.60 14.68 -0.18
CA THR A 130 2.63 13.72 -0.59
C THR A 130 3.13 14.08 -1.98
N GLU A 131 4.44 14.09 -2.19
CA GLU A 131 5.06 14.51 -3.44
C GLU A 131 5.77 13.34 -4.13
N ALA A 132 5.79 13.35 -5.46
CA ALA A 132 6.53 12.40 -6.27
C ALA A 132 7.43 13.13 -7.27
N TYR A 133 8.69 12.69 -7.34
CA TYR A 133 9.72 13.25 -8.21
C TYR A 133 10.30 12.18 -9.11
N LEU A 134 10.47 12.51 -10.37
CA LEU A 134 11.21 11.71 -11.34
C LEU A 134 12.61 12.28 -11.53
N TYR A 135 13.61 11.44 -11.39
CA TYR A 135 15.01 11.73 -11.64
C TYR A 135 15.50 10.96 -12.87
N ARG A 136 15.90 11.69 -13.90
CA ARG A 136 16.41 11.15 -15.17
C ARG A 136 17.76 11.78 -15.49
N GLY A 137 18.85 11.01 -15.30
CA GLY A 137 20.20 11.56 -15.31
C GLY A 137 20.34 12.69 -14.30
N GLU A 138 20.81 13.86 -14.72
CA GLU A 138 20.95 15.04 -13.84
C GLU A 138 19.65 15.88 -13.67
N LYS A 139 18.58 15.52 -14.39
CA LYS A 139 17.31 16.25 -14.35
C LYS A 139 16.39 15.70 -13.30
N SER A 140 15.67 16.61 -12.63
CA SER A 140 14.55 16.28 -11.74
C SER A 140 13.25 16.92 -12.26
N SER A 141 12.14 16.21 -12.06
CA SER A 141 10.81 16.69 -12.43
C SER A 141 9.83 16.36 -11.30
N HIS A 142 9.04 17.33 -10.86
CA HIS A 142 7.97 17.12 -9.88
C HIS A 142 6.75 16.56 -10.62
N ILE A 143 6.66 15.21 -10.71
CA ILE A 143 5.63 14.53 -11.52
C ILE A 143 4.25 14.51 -10.87
N SER A 144 4.14 14.86 -9.59
CA SER A 144 2.85 14.97 -8.87
C SER A 144 2.41 16.43 -8.67
N GLU A 145 3.04 17.39 -9.33
CA GLU A 145 2.61 18.79 -9.30
C GLU A 145 1.20 18.92 -9.86
N ASP A 146 0.36 19.73 -9.22
CA ASP A 146 -1.03 20.03 -9.62
C ASP A 146 -1.99 18.81 -9.75
N LEU A 147 -1.61 17.61 -9.27
CA LEU A 147 -2.49 16.45 -9.30
C LEU A 147 -3.52 16.45 -8.15
N ALA A 148 -3.23 17.10 -7.03
CA ALA A 148 -4.19 17.18 -5.92
C ALA A 148 -5.35 18.10 -6.27
N GLY A 149 -6.57 17.71 -5.88
CA GLY A 149 -7.73 18.57 -6.03
C GLY A 149 -7.69 19.77 -5.08
N ASP A 150 -8.25 20.90 -5.50
CA ASP A 150 -8.30 22.14 -4.72
C ASP A 150 -9.26 22.07 -3.53
N THR A 151 -10.21 21.15 -3.55
CA THR A 151 -11.27 21.04 -2.55
C THR A 151 -11.32 19.67 -1.92
N VAL A 152 -11.54 19.64 -0.60
CA VAL A 152 -11.76 18.37 0.14
C VAL A 152 -13.17 17.86 -0.18
N ASN A 153 -13.24 16.93 -1.12
CA ASN A 153 -14.47 16.24 -1.48
C ASN A 153 -14.19 14.73 -1.47
N PRO A 154 -14.81 13.95 -0.56
CA PRO A 154 -14.53 12.52 -0.43
C PRO A 154 -14.79 11.73 -1.72
N LEU A 155 -15.82 12.10 -2.48
CA LEU A 155 -16.16 11.49 -3.77
C LEU A 155 -15.21 11.90 -4.91
N ARG A 156 -14.27 12.81 -4.65
CA ARG A 156 -13.33 13.36 -5.63
C ARG A 156 -11.96 13.58 -5.01
N THR A 157 -11.51 12.65 -4.19
CA THR A 157 -10.21 12.70 -3.51
C THR A 157 -9.06 12.52 -4.49
N PHE A 158 -9.16 11.52 -5.37
CA PHE A 158 -8.21 11.25 -6.45
C PHE A 158 -8.87 11.58 -7.78
N ILE A 159 -8.45 12.69 -8.41
CA ILE A 159 -9.14 13.24 -9.59
C ILE A 159 -8.23 13.24 -10.82
N ASN A 160 -7.00 13.74 -10.64
CA ASN A 160 -6.08 13.98 -11.74
C ASN A 160 -5.07 12.83 -11.83
N ILE A 161 -4.73 12.48 -13.06
CA ILE A 161 -3.74 11.44 -13.35
C ILE A 161 -2.66 12.07 -14.23
N ALA A 162 -1.40 11.78 -13.90
CA ALA A 162 -0.29 11.97 -14.83
C ALA A 162 0.21 10.61 -15.30
N SER A 163 0.61 10.54 -16.57
CA SER A 163 1.19 9.34 -17.16
C SER A 163 2.45 9.72 -17.92
N GLY A 164 3.48 8.88 -17.80
CA GLY A 164 4.73 9.12 -18.50
C GLY A 164 5.58 7.86 -18.62
N ASP A 165 6.32 7.74 -19.71
CA ASP A 165 7.19 6.60 -19.94
C ASP A 165 8.49 6.76 -19.16
N LEU A 166 8.85 5.68 -18.44
CA LEU A 166 10.15 5.52 -17.81
C LEU A 166 11.15 4.91 -18.81
N VAL A 167 12.40 5.24 -18.60
CA VAL A 167 13.54 4.59 -19.28
C VAL A 167 14.43 3.93 -18.24
N GLU A 168 15.25 3.00 -18.67
CA GLU A 168 16.21 2.33 -17.79
C GLU A 168 17.10 3.33 -17.07
N GLY A 169 17.21 3.19 -15.74
CA GLY A 169 17.95 4.09 -14.85
C GLY A 169 17.14 5.28 -14.32
N ASP A 170 15.90 5.47 -14.77
CA ASP A 170 15.02 6.46 -14.13
C ASP A 170 14.73 6.08 -12.69
N LYS A 171 14.73 7.06 -11.81
CA LYS A 171 14.34 6.87 -10.42
C LYS A 171 13.16 7.74 -10.06
N VAL A 172 12.21 7.17 -9.30
CA VAL A 172 11.05 7.90 -8.78
C VAL A 172 11.09 7.85 -7.27
N ALA A 173 11.05 9.01 -6.62
CA ALA A 173 10.90 9.09 -5.17
C ALA A 173 9.52 9.62 -4.83
N ILE A 174 8.77 8.88 -3.99
CA ILE A 174 7.48 9.27 -3.44
C ILE A 174 7.68 9.53 -1.95
N VAL A 175 7.37 10.75 -1.50
CA VAL A 175 7.79 11.26 -0.19
C VAL A 175 6.62 11.88 0.55
N SER A 176 6.37 11.42 1.78
CA SER A 176 5.38 12.04 2.66
C SER A 176 5.82 13.44 3.12
N PRO A 177 4.86 14.35 3.40
CA PRO A 177 5.19 15.77 3.62
C PRO A 177 6.10 16.04 4.82
N GLY A 178 6.07 15.20 5.87
CA GLY A 178 6.86 15.41 7.07
C GLY A 178 8.37 15.24 6.85
N VAL A 179 8.78 14.48 5.85
CA VAL A 179 10.20 14.29 5.51
C VAL A 179 10.85 15.63 5.16
N PHE A 180 10.13 16.53 4.48
CA PHE A 180 10.66 17.84 4.08
C PHE A 180 10.81 18.86 5.23
N PHE A 181 10.45 18.50 6.47
CA PHE A 181 10.83 19.30 7.63
C PHE A 181 12.30 19.09 8.02
N HIS A 182 12.92 18.00 7.56
CA HIS A 182 14.28 17.58 7.93
C HIS A 182 15.23 17.50 6.76
N LEU A 183 14.69 17.35 5.55
CA LEU A 183 15.44 17.14 4.32
C LEU A 183 14.98 18.14 3.25
N SER A 184 15.90 18.84 2.62
CA SER A 184 15.60 19.68 1.47
C SER A 184 15.37 18.83 0.21
N LYS A 185 14.69 19.41 -0.79
CA LYS A 185 14.49 18.75 -2.09
C LYS A 185 15.81 18.47 -2.81
N ASP A 186 16.80 19.37 -2.65
CA ASP A 186 18.13 19.22 -3.25
C ASP A 186 18.92 18.07 -2.60
N GLU A 187 18.84 17.91 -1.28
CA GLU A 187 19.43 16.78 -0.59
C GLU A 187 18.78 15.45 -1.01
N LEU A 188 17.45 15.40 -1.07
CA LEU A 188 16.74 14.23 -1.58
C LEU A 188 17.20 13.88 -3.00
N GLN A 189 17.26 14.87 -3.89
CA GLN A 189 17.74 14.70 -5.26
C GLN A 189 19.14 14.10 -5.29
N ASN A 190 20.09 14.65 -4.52
CA ASN A 190 21.46 14.18 -4.49
C ASN A 190 21.55 12.71 -4.08
N TYR A 191 20.87 12.32 -2.98
CA TYR A 191 20.88 10.92 -2.55
C TYR A 191 20.22 9.97 -3.55
N VAL A 192 19.07 10.36 -4.11
CA VAL A 192 18.34 9.51 -5.05
C VAL A 192 19.09 9.36 -6.38
N GLN A 193 19.73 10.42 -6.87
CA GLN A 193 20.48 10.35 -8.13
C GLN A 193 21.79 9.59 -7.98
N GLU A 194 22.53 9.82 -6.91
CA GLU A 194 23.89 9.25 -6.72
C GLU A 194 23.86 7.76 -6.38
N PHE A 195 22.90 7.31 -5.57
CA PHE A 195 22.89 5.96 -5.01
C PHE A 195 21.77 5.09 -5.56
N GLN A 196 21.96 3.77 -5.52
CA GLN A 196 20.87 2.81 -5.70
C GLN A 196 19.80 2.98 -4.60
N PRO A 197 18.53 2.61 -4.82
CA PRO A 197 17.44 2.85 -3.89
C PRO A 197 17.74 2.45 -2.43
N ARG A 198 18.31 1.28 -2.19
CA ARG A 198 18.66 0.80 -0.84
C ARG A 198 19.67 1.70 -0.13
N VAL A 199 20.71 2.08 -0.83
CA VAL A 199 21.78 2.93 -0.28
C VAL A 199 21.22 4.34 -0.02
N ALA A 200 20.45 4.87 -0.96
CA ALA A 200 19.77 6.15 -0.79
C ALA A 200 18.87 6.14 0.45
N ILE A 201 18.05 5.10 0.65
CA ILE A 201 17.19 4.96 1.83
C ILE A 201 17.99 4.85 3.12
N SER A 202 19.14 4.16 3.14
CA SER A 202 20.00 4.11 4.33
C SER A 202 20.53 5.48 4.72
N HIS A 203 20.98 6.29 3.76
CA HIS A 203 21.42 7.67 4.04
C HIS A 203 20.28 8.55 4.53
N LEU A 204 19.07 8.42 3.93
CA LEU A 204 17.89 9.14 4.38
C LEU A 204 17.48 8.73 5.80
N ALA A 205 17.60 7.44 6.14
CA ALA A 205 17.33 6.92 7.48
C ALA A 205 18.27 7.55 8.51
N ASP A 206 19.57 7.57 8.25
CA ASP A 206 20.57 8.18 9.15
C ASP A 206 20.27 9.66 9.42
N LEU A 207 19.84 10.40 8.40
CA LEU A 207 19.43 11.80 8.54
C LEU A 207 18.18 11.98 9.39
N LEU A 208 17.19 11.10 9.23
CA LEU A 208 15.93 11.20 9.95
C LEU A 208 15.98 10.65 11.36
N GLU A 209 16.89 9.70 11.68
CA GLU A 209 17.10 9.18 13.04
C GLU A 209 17.45 10.28 14.05
N GLY A 210 18.30 11.24 13.66
CA GLY A 210 18.69 12.37 14.51
C GLY A 210 17.53 13.33 14.84
N THR A 211 16.43 13.26 14.11
CA THR A 211 15.31 14.21 14.17
C THR A 211 14.07 13.63 14.84
N SER A 212 14.13 12.43 15.38
CA SER A 212 13.03 11.62 15.90
C SER A 212 12.18 12.25 17.03
N ASN A 213 12.01 13.59 17.04
CA ASN A 213 11.08 14.30 17.93
C ASN A 213 9.68 14.47 17.32
N GLU A 214 9.43 13.92 16.12
CA GLU A 214 8.17 14.12 15.42
C GLU A 214 7.03 13.27 15.96
N VAL A 215 5.85 13.90 15.95
CA VAL A 215 4.59 13.30 16.42
C VAL A 215 3.93 12.46 15.33
N ASN A 216 4.28 12.71 14.07
CA ASN A 216 3.65 12.05 12.91
C ASN A 216 4.63 11.11 12.21
N PRO A 217 4.20 9.90 11.86
CA PRO A 217 5.00 8.98 11.08
C PRO A 217 5.21 9.49 9.65
N ASN A 218 6.34 9.14 9.05
CA ASN A 218 6.71 9.50 7.68
C ASN A 218 7.03 8.27 6.84
N ALA A 219 6.88 8.39 5.53
CA ALA A 219 7.17 7.34 4.58
C ALA A 219 7.89 7.89 3.34
N VAL A 220 8.85 7.12 2.85
CA VAL A 220 9.53 7.33 1.56
C VAL A 220 9.55 6.01 0.80
N LEU A 221 9.24 6.06 -0.47
CA LEU A 221 9.38 4.96 -1.40
C LEU A 221 10.22 5.42 -2.59
N ILE A 222 11.32 4.74 -2.86
CA ILE A 222 12.16 4.97 -4.03
C ILE A 222 12.02 3.78 -4.97
N LEU A 223 11.73 4.08 -6.23
CA LEU A 223 11.63 3.12 -7.34
C LEU A 223 12.75 3.44 -8.32
N GLU A 224 13.42 2.44 -8.85
CA GLU A 224 14.35 2.57 -9.97
C GLU A 224 13.91 1.64 -11.09
N ALA A 225 13.76 2.19 -12.28
CA ALA A 225 13.40 1.44 -13.47
C ALA A 225 14.61 0.68 -13.99
N ILE A 226 14.57 -0.65 -13.96
CA ILE A 226 15.64 -1.52 -14.40
C ILE A 226 15.14 -2.58 -15.39
N THR A 227 16.03 -3.13 -16.18
CA THR A 227 15.68 -4.30 -16.99
C THR A 227 15.77 -5.58 -16.17
N PRO A 228 14.97 -6.63 -16.50
CA PRO A 228 15.00 -7.91 -15.80
C PRO A 228 16.40 -8.57 -15.79
N GLU A 229 17.21 -8.30 -16.81
CA GLU A 229 18.58 -8.81 -16.88
C GLU A 229 19.48 -8.18 -15.82
N VAL A 230 19.31 -6.90 -15.52
CA VAL A 230 20.06 -6.21 -14.45
C VAL A 230 19.66 -6.79 -13.10
N ALA A 231 18.35 -6.98 -12.85
CA ALA A 231 17.87 -7.58 -11.62
C ALA A 231 18.41 -9.00 -11.37
N SER A 232 18.58 -9.82 -12.43
CA SER A 232 19.05 -11.19 -12.29
C SER A 232 20.57 -11.31 -12.06
N ASN A 233 21.33 -10.27 -12.37
CA ASN A 233 22.79 -10.25 -12.24
C ASN A 233 23.29 -9.68 -10.89
N GLU A 234 22.41 -9.07 -10.11
CA GLU A 234 22.77 -8.57 -8.79
C GLU A 234 22.78 -9.72 -7.78
N THR A 235 23.94 -9.95 -7.16
CA THR A 235 24.06 -10.85 -6.01
C THR A 235 23.23 -10.24 -4.89
N ILE A 236 22.26 -11.00 -4.38
CA ILE A 236 21.39 -10.58 -3.27
C ILE A 236 22.30 -10.40 -2.04
N GLU A 237 22.74 -9.17 -1.76
CA GLU A 237 23.19 -8.81 -0.43
C GLU A 237 21.95 -8.78 0.46
N GLU A 238 21.95 -9.58 1.53
CA GLU A 238 20.86 -9.72 2.50
C GLU A 238 20.66 -8.45 3.35
N GLN A 239 20.42 -7.31 2.72
CA GLN A 239 19.96 -6.12 3.44
C GLN A 239 18.43 -5.97 3.22
N PRO A 240 17.68 -5.61 4.28
CA PRO A 240 16.24 -5.47 4.15
C PRO A 240 15.89 -4.34 3.15
N ASP A 241 14.91 -4.60 2.28
CA ASP A 241 14.38 -3.61 1.34
C ASP A 241 13.60 -2.49 2.03
N GLU A 242 13.36 -2.65 3.32
CA GLU A 242 12.58 -1.73 4.14
C GLU A 242 13.37 -1.35 5.40
N VAL A 243 13.54 -0.06 5.64
CA VAL A 243 14.17 0.50 6.83
C VAL A 243 13.10 1.12 7.72
N TRP A 244 13.01 0.60 8.95
CA TRP A 244 12.15 1.14 10.00
C TRP A 244 13.00 1.97 10.97
N ILE A 245 12.67 3.25 11.12
CA ILE A 245 13.22 4.08 12.18
C ILE A 245 12.28 4.02 13.37
N SER A 246 12.63 3.18 14.34
CA SER A 246 11.98 3.09 15.64
C SER A 246 12.95 3.55 16.73
N GLU A 247 12.44 3.84 17.94
CA GLU A 247 13.26 4.31 19.08
C GLU A 247 14.53 3.46 19.30
N PRO A 248 15.66 4.07 19.75
CA PRO A 248 17.00 3.46 19.78
C PRO A 248 17.20 2.28 20.75
N ASN A 249 16.16 1.67 21.29
CA ASN A 249 16.24 0.57 22.25
C ASN A 249 15.54 -0.75 21.86
N LYS A 250 15.24 -0.96 20.58
CA LYS A 250 14.81 -2.28 20.12
C LYS A 250 15.70 -2.78 18.99
N PRO A 251 16.16 -4.05 19.05
CA PRO A 251 16.81 -4.64 17.89
C PRO A 251 15.83 -4.63 16.71
N VAL A 252 16.30 -4.26 15.53
CA VAL A 252 15.55 -4.30 14.28
C VAL A 252 15.05 -5.73 14.10
N GLN A 253 13.75 -5.95 14.33
CA GLN A 253 13.11 -7.19 13.91
C GLN A 253 12.84 -7.02 12.42
N SER A 254 13.50 -7.82 11.60
CA SER A 254 13.24 -7.92 10.18
C SER A 254 11.75 -8.16 9.97
N ALA A 255 11.08 -7.26 9.25
CA ALA A 255 9.65 -7.35 8.93
C ALA A 255 9.42 -8.44 7.87
N VAL A 256 9.66 -9.70 8.24
CA VAL A 256 9.35 -10.87 7.37
C VAL A 256 7.88 -11.28 7.45
N ASP A 257 7.05 -10.63 8.30
CA ASP A 257 5.68 -11.08 8.57
C ASP A 257 4.60 -9.99 8.59
N ALA A 258 4.69 -8.94 7.79
CA ALA A 258 3.63 -7.91 7.75
C ALA A 258 2.35 -8.37 7.02
N SER A 259 2.39 -9.45 6.25
CA SER A 259 1.20 -10.04 5.59
C SER A 259 0.50 -11.16 6.40
N ALA A 260 1.11 -11.62 7.50
CA ALA A 260 0.62 -12.79 8.24
C ALA A 260 -0.55 -12.54 9.23
N PRO A 261 -0.75 -11.39 9.87
CA PRO A 261 -1.81 -11.27 10.87
C PRO A 261 -3.21 -11.12 10.29
N PHE A 262 -3.37 -10.57 9.08
CA PHE A 262 -4.69 -10.39 8.45
C PHE A 262 -5.28 -11.73 7.99
N LEU A 263 -4.52 -12.53 7.26
CA LEU A 263 -4.92 -13.87 6.84
C LEU A 263 -5.23 -14.79 8.03
N LYS A 264 -4.48 -14.71 9.15
CA LYS A 264 -4.77 -15.48 10.37
C LYS A 264 -6.07 -15.04 11.03
N LYS A 265 -6.41 -13.76 11.09
CA LYS A 265 -7.68 -13.27 11.64
C LYS A 265 -8.88 -13.67 10.79
N VAL A 266 -8.79 -13.54 9.48
CA VAL A 266 -9.85 -13.97 8.54
C VAL A 266 -10.04 -15.48 8.62
N TRP A 267 -8.96 -16.25 8.69
CA TRP A 267 -9.04 -17.71 8.82
C TRP A 267 -9.66 -18.15 10.15
N LEU A 268 -9.34 -17.48 11.26
CA LEU A 268 -9.95 -17.73 12.57
C LEU A 268 -11.45 -17.43 12.59
N VAL A 269 -11.89 -16.35 11.93
CA VAL A 269 -13.31 -16.00 11.82
C VAL A 269 -14.04 -17.02 10.94
N LEU A 270 -13.46 -17.44 9.83
CA LEU A 270 -14.04 -18.48 8.96
C LEU A 270 -14.12 -19.83 9.64
N VAL A 271 -13.08 -20.24 10.37
CA VAL A 271 -13.07 -21.50 11.13
C VAL A 271 -14.07 -21.45 12.27
N ALA A 272 -14.17 -20.34 13.02
CA ALA A 272 -15.15 -20.17 14.08
C ALA A 272 -16.58 -20.16 13.54
N SER A 273 -16.82 -19.54 12.40
CA SER A 273 -18.12 -19.54 11.71
C SER A 273 -18.49 -20.94 11.21
N TRP A 274 -17.52 -21.68 10.67
CA TRP A 274 -17.73 -23.06 10.19
C TRP A 274 -18.00 -24.03 11.34
N LEU A 275 -17.25 -23.92 12.45
CA LEU A 275 -17.49 -24.71 13.67
C LEU A 275 -18.85 -24.40 14.32
N GLY A 276 -19.26 -23.12 14.29
CA GLY A 276 -20.61 -22.72 14.72
C GLY A 276 -21.71 -23.31 13.85
N LEU A 277 -21.53 -23.33 12.53
CA LEU A 277 -22.48 -23.93 11.60
C LEU A 277 -22.57 -25.45 11.77
N VAL A 278 -21.45 -26.13 11.98
CA VAL A 278 -21.38 -27.58 12.23
C VAL A 278 -22.06 -27.93 13.58
N ALA A 279 -21.87 -27.12 14.62
CA ALA A 279 -22.51 -27.34 15.91
C ALA A 279 -24.05 -27.16 15.83
N LEU A 280 -24.53 -26.14 15.11
CA LEU A 280 -25.95 -25.91 14.87
C LEU A 280 -26.61 -27.03 14.03
N THR A 281 -25.90 -27.58 13.04
CA THR A 281 -26.42 -28.71 12.27
C THR A 281 -26.44 -30.02 13.07
N GLN A 282 -25.51 -30.23 14.00
CA GLN A 282 -25.54 -31.42 14.86
C GLN A 282 -26.72 -31.41 15.84
N GLU A 283 -27.08 -30.25 16.42
CA GLU A 283 -28.23 -30.19 17.35
C GLU A 283 -29.58 -30.38 16.68
N GLN A 284 -29.71 -30.04 15.40
CA GLN A 284 -30.96 -30.21 14.66
C GLN A 284 -31.06 -31.54 13.88
N VAL A 285 -29.95 -32.08 13.42
CA VAL A 285 -29.94 -33.28 12.57
C VAL A 285 -30.03 -34.55 13.43
N ILE A 286 -29.43 -34.58 14.62
CA ILE A 286 -29.49 -35.80 15.50
C ILE A 286 -30.91 -36.11 15.97
N PRO A 287 -31.75 -35.18 16.42
CA PRO A 287 -33.15 -35.49 16.75
C PRO A 287 -33.95 -35.97 15.55
N PHE A 288 -33.76 -35.35 14.37
CA PHE A 288 -34.48 -35.73 13.15
C PHE A 288 -34.15 -37.15 12.68
N ILE A 289 -32.90 -37.56 12.77
CA ILE A 289 -32.44 -38.93 12.47
C ILE A 289 -33.04 -39.93 13.48
N LYS A 290 -33.09 -39.60 14.77
CA LYS A 290 -33.69 -40.44 15.81
C LYS A 290 -35.18 -40.69 15.60
N ASP A 291 -35.92 -39.66 15.17
CA ASP A 291 -37.36 -39.76 14.86
C ASP A 291 -37.61 -40.65 13.65
N ILE A 292 -36.78 -40.56 12.59
CA ILE A 292 -36.89 -41.43 11.43
C ILE A 292 -36.62 -42.91 11.79
N TYR A 293 -35.58 -43.18 12.56
CA TYR A 293 -35.25 -44.53 13.00
C TYR A 293 -36.31 -45.10 13.95
N GLY A 294 -36.91 -44.28 14.80
CA GLY A 294 -38.02 -44.70 15.69
C GLY A 294 -39.31 -45.07 14.88
N SER A 295 -39.60 -44.28 13.85
CA SER A 295 -40.74 -44.55 12.96
C SER A 295 -40.56 -45.79 12.12
N LEU A 296 -39.34 -46.05 11.61
CA LEU A 296 -38.99 -47.27 10.86
C LEU A 296 -39.03 -48.56 11.73
N ALA A 297 -38.57 -48.47 12.98
CA ALA A 297 -38.61 -49.61 13.88
C ALA A 297 -40.02 -50.01 14.23
N ASN A 298 -40.97 -49.08 14.34
CA ASN A 298 -42.40 -49.36 14.58
C ASN A 298 -43.12 -49.94 13.32
N LEU A 299 -42.57 -49.70 12.14
CA LEU A 299 -43.16 -50.23 10.87
C LEU A 299 -42.74 -51.70 10.59
N ILE A 300 -41.59 -52.14 11.19
CA ILE A 300 -41.05 -53.48 10.99
C ILE A 300 -41.54 -54.46 12.08
N SER A 301 -42.07 -53.96 13.20
CA SER A 301 -42.55 -54.78 14.33
C SER A 301 -44.08 -54.93 14.39
N GLY A 302 -44.82 -54.47 13.45
CA GLY A 302 -46.24 -54.71 13.23
C GLY A 302 -46.42 -55.52 11.93
#